data_c9cf5b4d075a3c0461b3e3a5b64e1f2a
#
_entry.id   c9cf5b4d075a3c0461b3e3a5b64e1f2a
#
_cell.length_a   1.000
_cell.length_b   1.000
_cell.length_c   1.000
_cell.angle_alpha   90.00
_cell.angle_beta   90.00
_cell.angle_gamma   90.00
#
_symmetry.space_group_name_H-M   'P 1'
#
loop_
_entity.id
_entity.type
_entity.pdbx_description
1 polymer ?
#
loop_
_entity_poly.entity_id
_entity_poly.type
_entity_poly.pdbx_seq_one_letter_code
_entity_poly.pdbx_strand_id
1 'polypeptide(L)'
;MESATHISIMPKIDGYDIVSIGEEAFANCTSLQSVTIPASVTEIGSAAFYGCTALTKVTVPDAVTKIEQGTFFSCTALTDLTLGKDTTEIGDMAFGYCTSLETVTLPDTVETLGDQLFYYCTALDEVQIPEKVTELGGYTFYGCMSLKSFTVPKNLENIGAMSFVACPSLETIAVEDGNTKYQAVDNVLYDTEESILYLYPAGRTDTSFTLPESTLVVYAGAFFAAGNLQQINFDEKLQYIGEMAFDFCSGLTSLTIPKAVTTIGTTAFADCTGLTSVTFSGASDEDGGEGGDLEIGDYAFFCDDNLKEVQLPKRVSSVGKYAFGCTSPADDDDSEDYVTVSSDSGDNLKVKALDGFLLIGYTGAASDYVKDCDVKISFKAMNVNWKAVMLWGILAVVLVAVLLIAIRLIRRNMMTAEEKKALQEAEAEHKIPLSQRGKQDEAAEEKPEYDDGYRSILDDDDEDEAEEVADYEQTISHSQLHHIGHADMPAAEDEKKDKEDEKDEK
;
A
#
# COMPACT_ATOMS: atom_id res chain seq x y z
N MET A 1 -13.90 42.39 -11.65
CA MET A 1 -14.96 41.36 -11.68
C MET A 1 -15.26 40.76 -10.28
N GLU A 2 -14.48 41.12 -9.28
CA GLU A 2 -14.59 40.59 -7.90
C GLU A 2 -15.94 40.80 -7.20
N SER A 3 -16.81 41.66 -7.70
CA SER A 3 -18.11 41.95 -7.07
C SER A 3 -19.34 41.49 -7.86
N ALA A 4 -19.16 40.88 -9.05
CA ALA A 4 -20.28 40.38 -9.84
C ALA A 4 -20.75 39.03 -9.29
N THR A 5 -22.04 38.92 -8.97
CA THR A 5 -22.65 37.67 -8.46
C THR A 5 -23.25 36.80 -9.55
N HIS A 6 -23.64 37.42 -10.67
CA HIS A 6 -24.22 36.72 -11.81
C HIS A 6 -23.66 37.29 -13.12
N ILE A 7 -23.11 36.43 -13.96
CA ILE A 7 -22.56 36.81 -15.26
C ILE A 7 -23.36 36.09 -16.36
N SER A 8 -23.78 36.85 -17.37
CA SER A 8 -24.28 36.26 -18.62
C SER A 8 -23.31 36.63 -19.73
N ILE A 9 -22.61 35.64 -20.27
CA ILE A 9 -21.73 35.83 -21.41
C ILE A 9 -22.61 36.00 -22.65
N MET A 10 -22.42 37.14 -23.34
CA MET A 10 -23.14 37.40 -24.57
C MET A 10 -22.66 36.49 -25.70
N PRO A 11 -23.53 35.95 -26.54
CA PRO A 11 -23.11 35.11 -27.66
C PRO A 11 -22.28 35.85 -28.72
N LYS A 12 -22.38 37.19 -28.77
CA LYS A 12 -21.62 38.05 -29.70
C LYS A 12 -21.19 39.32 -29.04
N ILE A 13 -20.00 39.79 -29.40
CA ILE A 13 -19.43 41.13 -29.05
C ILE A 13 -18.96 41.78 -30.35
N ASP A 14 -19.46 42.99 -30.65
CA ASP A 14 -19.11 43.77 -31.87
C ASP A 14 -19.36 42.98 -33.18
N GLY A 15 -20.35 42.07 -33.18
CA GLY A 15 -20.69 41.25 -34.34
C GLY A 15 -19.94 39.93 -34.50
N TYR A 16 -18.93 39.70 -33.65
CA TYR A 16 -18.15 38.45 -33.59
C TYR A 16 -18.76 37.46 -32.59
N ASP A 17 -18.84 36.19 -32.96
CA ASP A 17 -19.28 35.15 -32.06
C ASP A 17 -18.25 34.92 -30.95
N ILE A 18 -18.75 34.76 -29.72
CA ILE A 18 -17.93 34.29 -28.61
C ILE A 18 -17.93 32.77 -28.66
N VAL A 19 -16.76 32.18 -28.93
CA VAL A 19 -16.59 30.72 -29.13
C VAL A 19 -15.71 30.07 -28.07
N SER A 20 -14.98 30.87 -27.25
CA SER A 20 -14.13 30.35 -26.20
C SER A 20 -14.15 31.20 -24.94
N ILE A 21 -13.95 30.57 -23.80
CA ILE A 21 -13.60 31.17 -22.50
C ILE A 21 -12.11 30.87 -22.29
N GLY A 22 -11.31 31.91 -22.09
CA GLY A 22 -9.85 31.75 -21.93
C GLY A 22 -9.46 31.03 -20.64
N GLU A 23 -8.23 30.59 -20.58
CA GLU A 23 -7.58 30.07 -19.38
C GLU A 23 -7.71 31.08 -18.23
N GLU A 24 -8.07 30.60 -17.03
CA GLU A 24 -8.24 31.40 -15.80
C GLU A 24 -9.19 32.62 -15.93
N ALA A 25 -10.03 32.69 -16.98
CA ALA A 25 -10.84 33.88 -17.29
C ALA A 25 -11.71 34.37 -16.12
N PHE A 26 -12.19 33.49 -15.26
CA PHE A 26 -12.96 33.76 -14.05
C PHE A 26 -12.28 33.23 -12.77
N ALA A 27 -10.99 32.90 -12.83
CA ALA A 27 -10.31 32.34 -11.67
C ALA A 27 -10.42 33.27 -10.46
N ASN A 28 -10.71 32.67 -9.28
CA ASN A 28 -10.86 33.37 -8.00
C ASN A 28 -11.96 34.44 -7.98
N CYS A 29 -12.98 34.33 -8.82
CA CYS A 29 -14.18 35.16 -8.73
C CYS A 29 -15.07 34.66 -7.59
N THR A 30 -14.63 34.84 -6.34
CA THR A 30 -15.25 34.29 -5.11
C THR A 30 -16.66 34.78 -4.83
N SER A 31 -17.14 35.86 -5.49
CA SER A 31 -18.51 36.36 -5.38
C SER A 31 -19.44 35.83 -6.49
N LEU A 32 -18.92 35.13 -7.50
CA LEU A 32 -19.68 34.66 -8.65
C LEU A 32 -20.55 33.46 -8.24
N GLN A 33 -21.87 33.65 -8.23
CA GLN A 33 -22.86 32.63 -7.87
C GLN A 33 -23.38 31.82 -9.06
N SER A 34 -23.46 32.44 -10.22
CA SER A 34 -23.86 31.75 -11.44
C SER A 34 -23.27 32.38 -12.70
N VAL A 35 -23.06 31.56 -13.72
CA VAL A 35 -22.63 31.98 -15.06
C VAL A 35 -23.54 31.36 -16.11
N THR A 36 -23.94 32.16 -17.08
CA THR A 36 -24.63 31.66 -18.27
C THR A 36 -23.64 31.64 -19.42
N ILE A 37 -23.34 30.45 -19.94
CA ILE A 37 -22.42 30.23 -21.05
C ILE A 37 -23.27 30.06 -22.34
N PRO A 38 -23.06 30.85 -23.39
CA PRO A 38 -23.85 30.74 -24.61
C PRO A 38 -23.49 29.46 -25.40
N ALA A 39 -24.45 28.92 -26.15
CA ALA A 39 -24.29 27.71 -26.96
C ALA A 39 -23.23 27.85 -28.08
N SER A 40 -22.74 29.06 -28.36
CA SER A 40 -21.68 29.31 -29.33
C SER A 40 -20.28 28.95 -28.77
N VAL A 41 -20.14 28.78 -27.45
CA VAL A 41 -18.86 28.41 -26.82
C VAL A 41 -18.58 26.92 -27.08
N THR A 42 -17.39 26.66 -27.62
CA THR A 42 -16.87 25.33 -27.94
C THR A 42 -15.64 24.98 -27.09
N GLU A 43 -15.05 25.96 -26.41
CA GLU A 43 -13.83 25.79 -25.61
C GLU A 43 -13.95 26.53 -24.28
N ILE A 44 -13.57 25.85 -23.19
CA ILE A 44 -13.40 26.43 -21.85
C ILE A 44 -11.99 26.08 -21.40
N GLY A 45 -11.15 27.09 -21.23
CA GLY A 45 -9.73 26.89 -20.91
C GLY A 45 -9.48 26.35 -19.51
N SER A 46 -8.25 25.90 -19.28
CA SER A 46 -7.79 25.40 -17.99
C SER A 46 -8.06 26.40 -16.88
N ALA A 47 -8.48 25.90 -15.71
CA ALA A 47 -8.73 26.72 -14.52
C ALA A 47 -9.72 27.91 -14.76
N ALA A 48 -10.53 27.88 -15.81
CA ALA A 48 -11.38 29.01 -16.19
C ALA A 48 -12.28 29.51 -15.05
N PHE A 49 -12.75 28.64 -14.16
CA PHE A 49 -13.56 28.96 -12.97
C PHE A 49 -12.88 28.51 -11.66
N TYR A 50 -11.56 28.32 -11.67
CA TYR A 50 -10.80 27.94 -10.49
C TYR A 50 -11.10 28.86 -9.30
N GLY A 51 -11.40 28.30 -8.12
CA GLY A 51 -11.61 29.08 -6.90
C GLY A 51 -12.86 29.98 -6.91
N CYS A 52 -13.84 29.73 -7.78
CA CYS A 52 -15.15 30.38 -7.74
C CYS A 52 -15.99 29.83 -6.60
N THR A 53 -15.60 30.12 -5.35
CA THR A 53 -16.15 29.49 -4.12
C THR A 53 -17.65 29.75 -3.88
N ALA A 54 -18.26 30.75 -4.48
CA ALA A 54 -19.71 31.01 -4.38
C ALA A 54 -20.52 30.44 -5.57
N LEU A 55 -19.87 29.83 -6.57
CA LEU A 55 -20.52 29.33 -7.77
C LEU A 55 -21.35 28.08 -7.44
N THR A 56 -22.69 28.21 -7.56
CA THR A 56 -23.60 27.13 -7.17
C THR A 56 -24.10 26.31 -8.35
N LYS A 57 -24.13 26.92 -9.55
CA LYS A 57 -24.69 26.27 -10.75
C LYS A 57 -23.92 26.63 -12.01
N VAL A 58 -23.62 25.60 -12.81
CA VAL A 58 -23.04 25.74 -14.16
C VAL A 58 -23.73 24.78 -15.13
N THR A 59 -23.99 25.27 -16.34
CA THR A 59 -24.35 24.42 -17.47
C THR A 59 -23.32 24.64 -18.57
N VAL A 60 -22.59 23.59 -18.89
CA VAL A 60 -21.63 23.57 -20.00
C VAL A 60 -22.36 23.30 -21.30
N PRO A 61 -22.14 24.08 -22.37
CA PRO A 61 -22.77 23.86 -23.67
C PRO A 61 -22.42 22.50 -24.30
N ASP A 62 -23.34 21.93 -25.07
CA ASP A 62 -23.15 20.66 -25.78
C ASP A 62 -21.91 20.65 -26.69
N ALA A 63 -21.58 21.79 -27.29
CA ALA A 63 -20.47 21.93 -28.21
C ALA A 63 -19.06 21.88 -27.53
N VAL A 64 -19.03 21.91 -26.20
CA VAL A 64 -17.76 21.76 -25.44
C VAL A 64 -17.46 20.27 -25.29
N THR A 65 -16.47 19.80 -26.03
CA THR A 65 -16.08 18.39 -26.07
C THR A 65 -15.06 18.02 -25.01
N LYS A 66 -14.37 19.01 -24.44
CA LYS A 66 -13.35 18.82 -23.41
C LYS A 66 -13.56 19.79 -22.25
N ILE A 67 -13.49 19.28 -21.04
CA ILE A 67 -13.32 20.03 -19.81
C ILE A 67 -11.82 20.01 -19.48
N GLU A 68 -11.19 21.15 -19.49
CA GLU A 68 -9.75 21.24 -19.26
C GLU A 68 -9.37 21.09 -17.77
N GLN A 69 -8.08 20.89 -17.50
CA GLN A 69 -7.53 20.73 -16.16
C GLN A 69 -8.01 21.85 -15.21
N GLY A 70 -8.47 21.45 -14.02
CA GLY A 70 -8.84 22.37 -12.94
C GLY A 70 -9.95 23.36 -13.27
N THR A 71 -10.72 23.14 -14.35
CA THR A 71 -11.74 24.10 -14.83
C THR A 71 -12.65 24.59 -13.72
N PHE A 72 -13.12 23.70 -12.82
CA PHE A 72 -13.99 24.01 -11.68
C PHE A 72 -13.34 23.70 -10.33
N PHE A 73 -12.01 23.56 -10.29
CA PHE A 73 -11.30 23.25 -9.06
C PHE A 73 -11.64 24.26 -7.96
N SER A 74 -11.93 23.76 -6.75
CA SER A 74 -12.26 24.62 -5.59
C SER A 74 -13.52 25.49 -5.77
N CYS A 75 -14.48 25.05 -6.59
CA CYS A 75 -15.83 25.62 -6.63
C CYS A 75 -16.65 25.02 -5.47
N THR A 76 -16.32 25.41 -4.24
CA THR A 76 -16.80 24.75 -3.00
C THR A 76 -18.31 24.80 -2.80
N ALA A 77 -19.03 25.76 -3.38
CA ALA A 77 -20.49 25.86 -3.31
C ALA A 77 -21.22 25.20 -4.51
N LEU A 78 -20.50 24.55 -5.43
CA LEU A 78 -21.09 23.97 -6.63
C LEU A 78 -21.94 22.75 -6.28
N THR A 79 -23.25 22.84 -6.58
CA THR A 79 -24.24 21.78 -6.32
C THR A 79 -24.93 21.29 -7.59
N ASP A 80 -25.01 22.13 -8.63
CA ASP A 80 -25.72 21.83 -9.89
C ASP A 80 -24.78 22.02 -11.09
N LEU A 81 -24.14 20.90 -11.50
CA LEU A 81 -23.26 20.84 -12.65
C LEU A 81 -23.90 20.01 -13.76
N THR A 82 -24.11 20.63 -14.90
CA THR A 82 -24.57 19.94 -16.12
C THR A 82 -23.46 20.03 -17.17
N LEU A 83 -22.95 18.89 -17.59
CA LEU A 83 -21.97 18.79 -18.69
C LEU A 83 -22.67 18.72 -20.05
N GLY A 84 -21.99 19.22 -21.07
CA GLY A 84 -22.46 19.09 -22.45
C GLY A 84 -22.51 17.62 -22.89
N LYS A 85 -23.56 17.23 -23.64
CA LYS A 85 -23.75 15.83 -24.06
C LYS A 85 -22.67 15.31 -25.03
N ASP A 86 -21.92 16.21 -25.67
CA ASP A 86 -20.84 15.87 -26.62
C ASP A 86 -19.44 15.89 -25.94
N THR A 87 -19.39 16.06 -24.60
CA THR A 87 -18.13 15.98 -23.84
C THR A 87 -17.54 14.58 -23.93
N THR A 88 -16.27 14.49 -24.32
CA THR A 88 -15.51 13.22 -24.48
C THR A 88 -14.33 13.12 -23.55
N GLU A 89 -13.85 14.23 -23.02
CA GLU A 89 -12.63 14.29 -22.20
C GLU A 89 -12.84 15.23 -21.00
N ILE A 90 -12.42 14.79 -19.81
CA ILE A 90 -12.44 15.58 -18.59
C ILE A 90 -11.03 15.51 -17.98
N GLY A 91 -10.37 16.66 -17.88
CA GLY A 91 -8.98 16.79 -17.45
C GLY A 91 -8.78 16.67 -15.94
N ASP A 92 -7.52 16.67 -15.56
CA ASP A 92 -7.07 16.49 -14.17
C ASP A 92 -7.70 17.53 -13.24
N MET A 93 -8.06 17.11 -12.02
CA MET A 93 -8.59 17.97 -10.97
C MET A 93 -9.80 18.82 -11.41
N ALA A 94 -10.48 18.47 -12.53
CA ALA A 94 -11.52 19.33 -13.10
C ALA A 94 -12.61 19.72 -12.11
N PHE A 95 -12.94 18.83 -11.15
CA PHE A 95 -13.93 19.04 -10.08
C PHE A 95 -13.32 18.93 -8.68
N GLY A 96 -11.99 18.90 -8.55
CA GLY A 96 -11.32 18.79 -7.25
C GLY A 96 -11.81 19.89 -6.28
N TYR A 97 -11.99 19.54 -5.01
CA TYR A 97 -12.51 20.42 -3.95
C TYR A 97 -13.90 21.04 -4.24
N CYS A 98 -14.72 20.42 -5.08
CA CYS A 98 -16.14 20.78 -5.18
C CYS A 98 -16.92 20.16 -3.99
N THR A 99 -16.67 20.67 -2.79
CA THR A 99 -17.09 20.05 -1.52
C THR A 99 -18.60 19.99 -1.30
N SER A 100 -19.41 20.74 -2.06
CA SER A 100 -20.87 20.68 -2.02
C SER A 100 -21.49 19.87 -3.17
N LEU A 101 -20.69 19.26 -4.05
CA LEU A 101 -21.17 18.50 -5.19
C LEU A 101 -21.61 17.10 -4.70
N GLU A 102 -22.94 16.93 -4.55
CA GLU A 102 -23.53 15.66 -4.08
C GLU A 102 -23.59 14.58 -5.18
N THR A 103 -23.91 15.00 -6.39
CA THR A 103 -24.01 14.11 -7.55
C THR A 103 -23.55 14.79 -8.82
N VAL A 104 -23.03 14.03 -9.77
CA VAL A 104 -22.68 14.50 -11.12
C VAL A 104 -23.05 13.42 -12.13
N THR A 105 -23.62 13.86 -13.26
CA THR A 105 -23.89 12.96 -14.38
C THR A 105 -22.84 13.19 -15.45
N LEU A 106 -22.01 12.18 -15.67
CA LEU A 106 -21.04 12.15 -16.76
C LEU A 106 -21.76 11.68 -18.03
N PRO A 107 -21.63 12.40 -19.17
CA PRO A 107 -22.24 11.96 -20.44
C PRO A 107 -21.67 10.61 -20.91
N ASP A 108 -22.49 9.78 -21.56
CA ASP A 108 -22.08 8.49 -22.14
C ASP A 108 -21.03 8.62 -23.26
N THR A 109 -20.76 9.84 -23.69
CA THR A 109 -19.70 10.17 -24.67
C THR A 109 -18.32 10.25 -24.07
N VAL A 110 -18.21 10.39 -22.75
CA VAL A 110 -16.91 10.52 -22.07
C VAL A 110 -16.09 9.24 -22.23
N GLU A 111 -14.85 9.41 -22.66
CA GLU A 111 -13.86 8.34 -22.92
C GLU A 111 -12.63 8.47 -22.03
N THR A 112 -12.28 9.70 -21.60
CA THR A 112 -11.08 9.97 -20.79
C THR A 112 -11.44 10.78 -19.56
N LEU A 113 -10.92 10.32 -18.42
CA LEU A 113 -10.94 10.98 -17.11
C LEU A 113 -9.52 11.22 -16.65
N GLY A 114 -9.20 12.44 -16.21
CA GLY A 114 -7.90 12.81 -15.66
C GLY A 114 -7.73 12.37 -14.20
N ASP A 115 -6.50 12.55 -13.70
CA ASP A 115 -6.14 12.30 -12.31
C ASP A 115 -6.85 13.27 -11.36
N GLN A 116 -7.12 12.80 -10.12
CA GLN A 116 -7.68 13.63 -9.05
C GLN A 116 -9.02 14.29 -9.42
N LEU A 117 -9.79 13.69 -10.32
CA LEU A 117 -10.99 14.30 -10.89
C LEU A 117 -11.98 14.81 -9.85
N PHE A 118 -12.28 14.02 -8.80
CA PHE A 118 -13.17 14.34 -7.69
C PHE A 118 -12.42 14.46 -6.36
N TYR A 119 -11.15 14.83 -6.39
CA TYR A 119 -10.30 14.97 -5.21
C TYR A 119 -10.97 15.89 -4.17
N TYR A 120 -11.22 15.37 -2.96
CA TYR A 120 -11.95 16.08 -1.89
C TYR A 120 -13.35 16.61 -2.26
N CYS A 121 -14.09 15.90 -3.11
CA CYS A 121 -15.54 16.12 -3.27
C CYS A 121 -16.29 15.49 -2.09
N THR A 122 -16.20 16.12 -0.90
CA THR A 122 -16.62 15.51 0.37
C THR A 122 -18.10 15.20 0.47
N ALA A 123 -18.97 15.89 -0.29
CA ALA A 123 -20.41 15.61 -0.36
C ALA A 123 -20.80 14.59 -1.42
N LEU A 124 -19.88 14.15 -2.29
CA LEU A 124 -20.20 13.24 -3.40
C LEU A 124 -20.68 11.89 -2.87
N ASP A 125 -21.96 11.59 -3.10
CA ASP A 125 -22.64 10.40 -2.60
C ASP A 125 -22.66 9.25 -3.63
N GLU A 126 -22.85 9.61 -4.90
CA GLU A 126 -22.91 8.65 -6.00
C GLU A 126 -22.36 9.25 -7.30
N VAL A 127 -21.66 8.43 -8.07
CA VAL A 127 -21.22 8.74 -9.42
C VAL A 127 -21.21 7.48 -10.28
N GLN A 128 -21.66 7.59 -11.52
CA GLN A 128 -21.59 6.53 -12.52
C GLN A 128 -20.52 6.88 -13.54
N ILE A 129 -19.58 5.98 -13.73
CA ILE A 129 -18.53 6.11 -14.75
C ILE A 129 -19.07 5.55 -16.06
N PRO A 130 -19.00 6.30 -17.19
CA PRO A 130 -19.48 5.83 -18.47
C PRO A 130 -18.76 4.58 -18.98
N GLU A 131 -19.48 3.72 -19.73
CA GLU A 131 -18.92 2.45 -20.25
C GLU A 131 -17.71 2.61 -21.18
N LYS A 132 -17.50 3.78 -21.78
CA LYS A 132 -16.37 4.03 -22.67
C LYS A 132 -15.06 4.33 -21.93
N VAL A 133 -15.14 4.65 -20.66
CA VAL A 133 -13.97 4.89 -19.82
C VAL A 133 -13.28 3.56 -19.54
N THR A 134 -12.01 3.49 -19.88
CA THR A 134 -11.17 2.29 -19.64
C THR A 134 -10.21 2.45 -18.48
N GLU A 135 -10.04 3.69 -18.00
CA GLU A 135 -9.05 4.02 -16.98
C GLU A 135 -9.60 5.07 -16.00
N LEU A 136 -9.45 4.84 -14.72
CA LEU A 136 -9.59 5.85 -13.67
C LEU A 136 -8.19 6.36 -13.32
N GLY A 137 -8.02 7.66 -13.35
CA GLY A 137 -6.79 8.32 -12.92
C GLY A 137 -6.49 8.10 -11.44
N GLY A 138 -5.25 8.33 -11.02
CA GLY A 138 -4.87 8.26 -9.61
C GLY A 138 -5.64 9.28 -8.77
N TYR A 139 -5.90 8.93 -7.49
CA TYR A 139 -6.60 9.80 -6.53
C TYR A 139 -7.98 10.29 -6.96
N THR A 140 -8.63 9.62 -7.92
CA THR A 140 -9.90 10.10 -8.52
C THR A 140 -10.96 10.43 -7.48
N PHE A 141 -11.17 9.61 -6.45
CA PHE A 141 -12.15 9.79 -5.38
C PHE A 141 -11.50 10.01 -4.01
N TYR A 142 -10.23 10.40 -3.98
CA TYR A 142 -9.54 10.65 -2.71
C TYR A 142 -10.30 11.68 -1.87
N GLY A 143 -10.65 11.32 -0.63
CA GLY A 143 -11.37 12.23 0.27
C GLY A 143 -12.86 12.44 -0.06
N CYS A 144 -13.48 11.56 -0.86
CA CYS A 144 -14.93 11.55 -1.08
C CYS A 144 -15.64 10.94 0.13
N MET A 145 -15.77 11.74 1.20
CA MET A 145 -16.22 11.27 2.51
C MET A 145 -17.64 10.72 2.54
N SER A 146 -18.52 11.17 1.61
CA SER A 146 -19.92 10.75 1.55
C SER A 146 -20.18 9.63 0.55
N LEU A 147 -19.17 9.19 -0.23
CA LEU A 147 -19.33 8.16 -1.25
C LEU A 147 -19.67 6.82 -0.60
N LYS A 148 -20.89 6.28 -0.87
CA LYS A 148 -21.41 5.06 -0.22
C LYS A 148 -21.20 3.81 -1.03
N SER A 149 -21.20 3.94 -2.35
CA SER A 149 -21.09 2.81 -3.25
C SER A 149 -20.37 3.18 -4.53
N PHE A 150 -19.68 2.22 -5.13
CA PHE A 150 -19.09 2.39 -6.44
C PHE A 150 -19.29 1.12 -7.28
N THR A 151 -19.60 1.30 -8.56
CA THR A 151 -19.69 0.19 -9.51
C THR A 151 -18.61 0.34 -10.56
N VAL A 152 -17.70 -0.63 -10.62
CA VAL A 152 -16.65 -0.72 -11.63
C VAL A 152 -17.29 -1.04 -12.97
N PRO A 153 -17.17 -0.18 -14.00
CA PRO A 153 -17.77 -0.42 -15.32
C PRO A 153 -17.17 -1.65 -16.01
N LYS A 154 -17.94 -2.21 -16.93
CA LYS A 154 -17.56 -3.40 -17.68
C LYS A 154 -16.23 -3.28 -18.41
N ASN A 155 -15.94 -2.11 -18.98
CA ASN A 155 -14.76 -1.90 -19.82
C ASN A 155 -13.59 -1.24 -19.06
N LEU A 156 -13.71 -1.01 -17.76
CA LEU A 156 -12.61 -0.45 -16.97
C LEU A 156 -11.50 -1.49 -16.85
N GLU A 157 -10.30 -1.11 -17.27
CA GLU A 157 -9.10 -1.95 -17.28
C GLU A 157 -8.10 -1.53 -16.19
N ASN A 158 -8.06 -0.23 -15.84
CA ASN A 158 -7.12 0.30 -14.85
C ASN A 158 -7.84 1.17 -13.80
N ILE A 159 -7.47 0.97 -12.55
CA ILE A 159 -7.83 1.84 -11.42
C ILE A 159 -6.52 2.42 -10.88
N GLY A 160 -6.35 3.73 -11.01
CA GLY A 160 -5.17 4.43 -10.55
C GLY A 160 -4.97 4.32 -9.05
N ALA A 161 -3.72 4.44 -8.60
CA ALA A 161 -3.36 4.31 -7.19
C ALA A 161 -4.13 5.31 -6.30
N MET A 162 -4.42 4.91 -5.06
CA MET A 162 -5.06 5.75 -4.04
C MET A 162 -6.44 6.32 -4.41
N SER A 163 -7.11 5.74 -5.45
CA SER A 163 -8.36 6.31 -5.97
C SER A 163 -9.50 6.37 -4.96
N PHE A 164 -9.51 5.50 -3.94
CA PHE A 164 -10.58 5.44 -2.94
C PHE A 164 -10.08 5.66 -1.51
N VAL A 165 -8.90 6.23 -1.35
CA VAL A 165 -8.36 6.59 -0.04
C VAL A 165 -9.20 7.69 0.61
N ALA A 166 -9.40 7.62 1.92
CA ALA A 166 -10.24 8.54 2.68
C ALA A 166 -11.71 8.61 2.22
N CYS A 167 -12.31 7.45 1.91
CA CYS A 167 -13.73 7.27 1.63
C CYS A 167 -14.42 6.49 2.77
N PRO A 168 -14.57 7.05 3.98
CA PRO A 168 -15.03 6.32 5.17
C PRO A 168 -16.49 5.85 5.10
N SER A 169 -17.29 6.45 4.22
CA SER A 169 -18.69 6.04 4.01
C SER A 169 -18.85 4.95 2.94
N LEU A 170 -17.77 4.53 2.27
CA LEU A 170 -17.86 3.53 1.22
C LEU A 170 -18.14 2.15 1.83
N GLU A 171 -19.35 1.64 1.64
CA GLU A 171 -19.82 0.36 2.19
C GLU A 171 -19.81 -0.76 1.16
N THR A 172 -20.03 -0.42 -0.13
CA THR A 172 -20.20 -1.42 -1.17
C THR A 172 -19.42 -1.08 -2.43
N ILE A 173 -18.81 -2.12 -3.01
CA ILE A 173 -18.23 -2.06 -4.34
C ILE A 173 -18.79 -3.21 -5.18
N ALA A 174 -19.17 -2.91 -6.41
CA ALA A 174 -19.65 -3.89 -7.37
C ALA A 174 -18.84 -3.81 -8.66
N VAL A 175 -18.88 -4.86 -9.44
CA VAL A 175 -18.26 -4.91 -10.77
C VAL A 175 -19.32 -5.35 -11.76
N GLU A 176 -19.47 -4.62 -12.88
CA GLU A 176 -20.43 -4.97 -13.92
C GLU A 176 -20.08 -6.31 -14.58
N ASP A 177 -21.13 -7.03 -14.96
CA ASP A 177 -21.00 -8.31 -15.66
C ASP A 177 -20.19 -8.17 -16.96
N GLY A 178 -19.14 -8.98 -17.06
CA GLY A 178 -18.30 -9.03 -18.25
C GLY A 178 -17.04 -8.15 -18.17
N ASN A 179 -16.77 -7.50 -17.03
CA ASN A 179 -15.44 -6.98 -16.78
C ASN A 179 -14.43 -8.14 -16.74
N THR A 180 -13.27 -7.94 -17.38
CA THR A 180 -12.24 -9.00 -17.53
C THR A 180 -11.01 -8.80 -16.65
N LYS A 181 -10.97 -7.70 -15.92
CA LYS A 181 -9.83 -7.32 -15.05
C LYS A 181 -10.17 -7.42 -13.57
N TYR A 182 -11.38 -7.09 -13.20
CA TYR A 182 -11.81 -6.95 -11.82
C TYR A 182 -13.00 -7.85 -11.51
N GLN A 183 -13.08 -8.24 -10.24
CA GLN A 183 -14.26 -8.86 -9.66
C GLN A 183 -14.49 -8.33 -8.25
N ALA A 184 -15.74 -8.35 -7.81
CA ALA A 184 -16.11 -8.06 -6.42
C ALA A 184 -16.54 -9.35 -5.73
N VAL A 185 -15.85 -9.72 -4.66
CA VAL A 185 -16.21 -10.86 -3.81
C VAL A 185 -16.54 -10.32 -2.43
N ASP A 186 -17.74 -10.56 -1.95
CA ASP A 186 -18.24 -10.02 -0.67
C ASP A 186 -18.04 -8.51 -0.52
N ASN A 187 -18.29 -7.74 -1.59
CA ASN A 187 -18.07 -6.28 -1.69
C ASN A 187 -16.60 -5.85 -1.47
N VAL A 188 -15.65 -6.69 -1.72
CA VAL A 188 -14.20 -6.36 -1.76
C VAL A 188 -13.72 -6.51 -3.19
N LEU A 189 -12.95 -5.55 -3.67
CA LEU A 189 -12.46 -5.49 -5.05
C LEU A 189 -11.14 -6.26 -5.19
N TYR A 190 -11.11 -7.16 -6.15
CA TYR A 190 -9.95 -7.95 -6.52
C TYR A 190 -9.71 -7.89 -8.03
N ASP A 191 -8.54 -8.34 -8.46
CA ASP A 191 -8.36 -8.84 -9.83
C ASP A 191 -9.18 -10.13 -10.04
N THR A 192 -9.28 -10.60 -11.29
CA THR A 192 -10.09 -11.78 -11.61
C THR A 192 -9.54 -13.11 -11.06
N GLU A 193 -8.30 -13.13 -10.58
CA GLU A 193 -7.63 -14.29 -9.98
C GLU A 193 -7.63 -14.24 -8.46
N GLU A 194 -8.18 -13.18 -7.86
CA GLU A 194 -8.10 -12.87 -6.42
C GLU A 194 -6.66 -12.81 -5.90
N SER A 195 -5.70 -12.53 -6.79
CA SER A 195 -4.28 -12.43 -6.43
C SER A 195 -3.90 -11.06 -5.88
N ILE A 196 -4.63 -10.02 -6.29
CA ILE A 196 -4.45 -8.64 -5.82
C ILE A 196 -5.76 -8.16 -5.19
N LEU A 197 -5.71 -7.73 -3.93
CA LEU A 197 -6.80 -7.01 -3.27
C LEU A 197 -6.62 -5.52 -3.49
N TYR A 198 -7.49 -4.91 -4.30
CA TYR A 198 -7.43 -3.49 -4.65
C TYR A 198 -8.12 -2.59 -3.64
N LEU A 199 -9.27 -3.02 -3.10
CA LEU A 199 -10.07 -2.17 -2.21
C LEU A 199 -10.96 -2.99 -1.28
N TYR A 200 -10.81 -2.75 0.01
CA TYR A 200 -11.75 -3.10 1.07
C TYR A 200 -12.50 -1.82 1.47
N PRO A 201 -13.81 -1.71 1.24
CA PRO A 201 -14.56 -0.49 1.56
C PRO A 201 -14.49 -0.14 3.05
N ALA A 202 -14.01 1.09 3.35
CA ALA A 202 -13.72 1.51 4.73
C ALA A 202 -14.99 1.65 5.61
N GLY A 203 -16.16 1.91 4.99
CA GLY A 203 -17.45 2.04 5.68
C GLY A 203 -18.07 0.70 6.09
N ARG A 204 -17.47 -0.44 5.77
CA ARG A 204 -17.96 -1.75 6.21
C ARG A 204 -17.96 -1.86 7.74
N THR A 205 -18.92 -2.59 8.27
CA THR A 205 -19.08 -2.77 9.73
C THR A 205 -18.47 -4.06 10.27
N ASP A 206 -17.77 -4.84 9.41
CA ASP A 206 -17.12 -6.07 9.82
C ASP A 206 -15.99 -5.79 10.82
N THR A 207 -15.94 -6.57 11.88
CA THR A 207 -14.86 -6.47 12.86
C THR A 207 -13.69 -7.41 12.58
N SER A 208 -13.84 -8.32 11.63
CA SER A 208 -12.78 -9.23 11.21
C SER A 208 -12.86 -9.53 9.72
N PHE A 209 -11.71 -9.67 9.08
CA PHE A 209 -11.60 -10.05 7.68
C PHE A 209 -10.48 -11.09 7.50
N THR A 210 -10.70 -12.04 6.59
CA THR A 210 -9.70 -13.05 6.23
C THR A 210 -9.42 -12.95 4.74
N LEU A 211 -8.15 -12.75 4.38
CA LEU A 211 -7.72 -12.73 2.99
C LEU A 211 -7.93 -14.12 2.34
N PRO A 212 -8.39 -14.18 1.09
CA PRO A 212 -8.37 -15.41 0.29
C PRO A 212 -6.96 -16.01 0.20
N GLU A 213 -6.86 -17.35 0.11
CA GLU A 213 -5.57 -18.07 -0.03
C GLU A 213 -4.83 -17.74 -1.35
N SER A 214 -5.53 -17.17 -2.34
CA SER A 214 -4.99 -16.72 -3.62
C SER A 214 -4.31 -15.37 -3.53
N THR A 215 -4.62 -14.54 -2.50
CA THR A 215 -4.15 -13.16 -2.42
C THR A 215 -2.66 -13.10 -2.07
N LEU A 216 -1.89 -12.56 -3.00
CA LEU A 216 -0.45 -12.35 -2.88
C LEU A 216 -0.11 -10.88 -2.55
N VAL A 217 -0.97 -9.96 -2.95
CA VAL A 217 -0.74 -8.52 -2.87
C VAL A 217 -1.94 -7.83 -2.22
N VAL A 218 -1.69 -7.01 -1.22
CA VAL A 218 -2.61 -5.97 -0.75
C VAL A 218 -2.17 -4.66 -1.36
N TYR A 219 -3.02 -4.07 -2.21
CA TYR A 219 -2.68 -2.89 -2.98
C TYR A 219 -2.53 -1.64 -2.10
N ALA A 220 -1.92 -0.58 -2.65
CA ALA A 220 -1.74 0.68 -1.95
C ALA A 220 -3.09 1.30 -1.54
N GLY A 221 -3.22 1.69 -0.25
CA GLY A 221 -4.44 2.26 0.32
C GLY A 221 -5.64 1.31 0.42
N ALA A 222 -5.45 0.01 0.21
CA ALA A 222 -6.55 -0.95 0.05
C ALA A 222 -7.52 -1.04 1.26
N PHE A 223 -7.04 -0.87 2.49
CA PHE A 223 -7.83 -0.84 3.74
C PHE A 223 -7.76 0.51 4.44
N PHE A 224 -7.35 1.57 3.73
CA PHE A 224 -7.19 2.89 4.35
C PHE A 224 -8.42 3.30 5.14
N ALA A 225 -8.23 3.70 6.41
CA ALA A 225 -9.28 4.12 7.34
C ALA A 225 -10.39 3.07 7.61
N ALA A 226 -10.13 1.77 7.45
CA ALA A 226 -11.06 0.70 7.81
C ALA A 226 -11.15 0.56 9.35
N GLY A 227 -11.63 1.61 10.03
CA GLY A 227 -11.60 1.76 11.49
C GLY A 227 -12.45 0.75 12.26
N ASN A 228 -13.44 0.11 11.63
CA ASN A 228 -14.24 -0.93 12.28
C ASN A 228 -13.53 -2.29 12.35
N LEU A 229 -12.49 -2.49 11.54
CA LEU A 229 -11.75 -3.74 11.44
C LEU A 229 -10.84 -3.93 12.66
N GLN A 230 -11.16 -4.90 13.54
CA GLN A 230 -10.38 -5.21 14.74
C GLN A 230 -9.35 -6.30 14.51
N GLN A 231 -9.59 -7.17 13.53
CA GLN A 231 -8.73 -8.30 13.21
C GLN A 231 -8.65 -8.52 11.71
N ILE A 232 -7.43 -8.67 11.20
CA ILE A 232 -7.15 -9.16 9.85
C ILE A 232 -6.37 -10.48 9.93
N ASN A 233 -6.78 -11.47 9.12
CA ASN A 233 -6.10 -12.73 9.00
C ASN A 233 -5.47 -12.80 7.61
N PHE A 234 -4.16 -12.68 7.55
CA PHE A 234 -3.40 -12.85 6.32
C PHE A 234 -3.18 -14.33 6.01
N ASP A 235 -3.22 -14.68 4.73
CA ASP A 235 -2.77 -16.00 4.27
C ASP A 235 -1.23 -16.08 4.29
N GLU A 236 -0.70 -17.27 4.49
CA GLU A 236 0.75 -17.53 4.55
C GLU A 236 1.49 -17.28 3.21
N LYS A 237 0.75 -17.09 2.11
CA LYS A 237 1.29 -16.80 0.78
C LYS A 237 1.39 -15.32 0.47
N LEU A 238 0.81 -14.44 1.30
CA LEU A 238 0.88 -12.99 1.10
C LEU A 238 2.33 -12.53 1.00
N GLN A 239 2.67 -11.80 -0.07
CA GLN A 239 4.03 -11.38 -0.38
C GLN A 239 4.25 -9.87 -0.22
N TYR A 240 3.23 -9.07 -0.52
CA TYR A 240 3.35 -7.63 -0.59
C TYR A 240 2.21 -6.94 0.15
N ILE A 241 2.54 -5.95 0.98
CA ILE A 241 1.61 -5.04 1.64
C ILE A 241 1.99 -3.63 1.17
N GLY A 242 1.07 -3.01 0.43
CA GLY A 242 1.28 -1.74 -0.24
C GLY A 242 1.45 -0.55 0.69
N GLU A 243 1.85 0.59 0.09
CA GLU A 243 1.88 1.89 0.75
C GLU A 243 0.50 2.25 1.31
N MET A 244 0.43 2.79 2.54
CA MET A 244 -0.82 3.21 3.20
C MET A 244 -1.90 2.11 3.27
N ALA A 245 -1.54 0.84 3.05
CA ALA A 245 -2.53 -0.23 2.86
C ALA A 245 -3.50 -0.38 4.04
N PHE A 246 -3.07 -0.15 5.27
CA PHE A 246 -3.85 -0.17 6.51
C PHE A 246 -3.71 1.12 7.31
N ASP A 247 -3.31 2.22 6.68
CA ASP A 247 -3.16 3.50 7.35
C ASP A 247 -4.51 3.97 7.94
N PHE A 248 -4.50 4.54 9.15
CA PHE A 248 -5.71 4.92 9.90
C PHE A 248 -6.67 3.75 10.26
N CYS A 249 -6.22 2.50 10.24
CA CYS A 249 -7.02 1.36 10.72
C CYS A 249 -7.05 1.31 12.26
N SER A 250 -7.63 2.33 12.88
CA SER A 250 -7.62 2.54 14.35
C SER A 250 -8.27 1.42 15.16
N GLY A 251 -9.11 0.58 14.54
CA GLY A 251 -9.73 -0.58 15.18
C GLY A 251 -8.82 -1.80 15.32
N LEU A 252 -7.77 -1.93 14.51
CA LEU A 252 -6.87 -3.08 14.54
C LEU A 252 -6.16 -3.19 15.90
N THR A 253 -6.23 -4.39 16.49
CA THR A 253 -5.66 -4.64 17.83
C THR A 253 -4.40 -5.47 17.82
N SER A 254 -4.25 -6.33 16.83
CA SER A 254 -3.09 -7.21 16.67
C SER A 254 -2.87 -7.61 15.23
N LEU A 255 -1.62 -7.81 14.86
CA LEU A 255 -1.20 -8.26 13.52
C LEU A 255 -0.28 -9.48 13.62
N THR A 256 -0.42 -10.39 12.68
CA THR A 256 0.56 -11.44 12.41
C THR A 256 0.99 -11.35 10.96
N ILE A 257 2.21 -10.91 10.71
CA ILE A 257 2.80 -10.76 9.38
C ILE A 257 3.34 -12.13 8.92
N PRO A 258 2.85 -12.69 7.80
CA PRO A 258 3.31 -13.97 7.27
C PRO A 258 4.79 -13.97 6.87
N LYS A 259 5.39 -15.16 6.88
CA LYS A 259 6.81 -15.29 6.50
C LYS A 259 7.07 -15.06 5.01
N ALA A 260 6.06 -15.19 4.14
CA ALA A 260 6.21 -14.94 2.72
C ALA A 260 6.24 -13.44 2.37
N VAL A 261 5.81 -12.55 3.29
CA VAL A 261 5.85 -11.10 3.06
C VAL A 261 7.28 -10.63 2.92
N THR A 262 7.60 -10.06 1.78
CA THR A 262 8.91 -9.48 1.45
C THR A 262 8.93 -7.97 1.55
N THR A 263 7.77 -7.32 1.45
CA THR A 263 7.69 -5.86 1.48
C THR A 263 6.49 -5.41 2.31
N ILE A 264 6.75 -4.46 3.22
CA ILE A 264 5.75 -3.63 3.89
C ILE A 264 5.99 -2.20 3.44
N GLY A 265 5.04 -1.60 2.75
CA GLY A 265 5.16 -0.28 2.14
C GLY A 265 5.30 0.86 3.16
N THR A 266 5.59 2.04 2.64
CA THR A 266 5.60 3.30 3.41
C THR A 266 4.24 3.51 4.07
N THR A 267 4.23 3.91 5.34
CA THR A 267 3.01 4.15 6.15
C THR A 267 1.98 3.03 6.15
N ALA A 268 2.37 1.81 5.79
CA ALA A 268 1.43 0.69 5.55
C ALA A 268 0.48 0.41 6.72
N PHE A 269 0.89 0.65 7.96
CA PHE A 269 0.12 0.49 9.19
C PHE A 269 0.20 1.74 10.08
N ALA A 270 0.50 2.92 9.52
CA ALA A 270 0.56 4.13 10.33
C ALA A 270 -0.81 4.46 10.94
N ASP A 271 -0.82 5.19 12.06
CA ASP A 271 -2.05 5.61 12.75
C ASP A 271 -3.03 4.47 13.09
N CYS A 272 -2.54 3.23 13.19
CA CYS A 272 -3.29 2.10 13.74
C CYS A 272 -3.32 2.20 15.28
N THR A 273 -3.96 3.24 15.80
CA THR A 273 -3.92 3.61 17.24
C THR A 273 -4.44 2.53 18.17
N GLY A 274 -5.23 1.57 17.69
CA GLY A 274 -5.69 0.39 18.47
C GLY A 274 -4.64 -0.71 18.58
N LEU A 275 -3.54 -0.66 17.82
CA LEU A 275 -2.59 -1.74 17.68
C LEU A 275 -1.72 -1.90 18.92
N THR A 276 -1.82 -3.07 19.55
CA THR A 276 -1.05 -3.39 20.78
C THR A 276 0.03 -4.45 20.57
N SER A 277 -0.06 -5.20 19.47
CA SER A 277 0.83 -6.33 19.18
C SER A 277 1.04 -6.54 17.68
N VAL A 278 2.30 -6.64 17.30
CA VAL A 278 2.73 -7.06 15.95
C VAL A 278 3.67 -8.25 16.10
N THR A 279 3.32 -9.35 15.42
CA THR A 279 4.11 -10.58 15.38
C THR A 279 4.52 -10.86 13.94
N PHE A 280 5.74 -11.32 13.74
CA PHE A 280 6.23 -11.79 12.45
C PHE A 280 6.36 -13.31 12.49
N SER A 281 5.67 -14.03 11.58
CA SER A 281 5.81 -15.48 11.46
C SER A 281 7.27 -15.84 11.17
N GLY A 282 7.79 -16.88 11.83
CA GLY A 282 9.20 -17.29 11.68
C GLY A 282 10.21 -16.37 12.37
N ALA A 283 9.78 -15.53 13.32
CA ALA A 283 10.71 -14.68 14.09
C ALA A 283 11.58 -15.44 15.09
N SER A 284 11.27 -16.70 15.42
CA SER A 284 12.07 -17.53 16.31
C SER A 284 13.24 -18.18 15.57
N ASP A 285 14.38 -18.34 16.27
CA ASP A 285 15.59 -19.01 15.73
C ASP A 285 15.35 -20.48 15.31
N GLU A 286 14.23 -21.07 15.72
CA GLU A 286 13.91 -22.48 15.48
C GLU A 286 13.35 -22.72 14.05
N ASP A 287 12.85 -21.68 13.39
CA ASP A 287 12.17 -21.81 12.07
C ASP A 287 13.13 -21.75 10.87
N GLY A 288 14.44 -21.80 11.09
CA GLY A 288 15.45 -22.03 10.04
C GLY A 288 15.67 -20.90 9.03
N GLY A 289 15.02 -19.76 9.17
CA GLY A 289 15.24 -18.60 8.30
C GLY A 289 14.73 -18.80 6.85
N GLU A 290 13.80 -19.73 6.62
CA GLU A 290 13.13 -19.89 5.33
C GLU A 290 12.11 -18.75 5.14
N GLY A 291 12.38 -17.85 4.25
CA GLY A 291 11.59 -16.69 3.84
C GLY A 291 12.48 -15.76 3.05
N GLY A 292 11.91 -14.99 2.13
CA GLY A 292 12.65 -13.93 1.43
C GLY A 292 13.08 -12.82 2.39
N ASP A 293 14.01 -11.97 1.97
CA ASP A 293 14.35 -10.77 2.69
C ASP A 293 13.10 -9.91 2.88
N LEU A 294 12.99 -9.26 4.04
CA LEU A 294 11.87 -8.37 4.36
C LEU A 294 12.34 -6.93 4.38
N GLU A 295 11.74 -6.12 3.57
CA GLU A 295 11.89 -4.67 3.56
C GLU A 295 10.69 -4.02 4.25
N ILE A 296 10.96 -3.07 5.16
CA ILE A 296 9.94 -2.31 5.87
C ILE A 296 10.13 -0.84 5.52
N GLY A 297 9.10 -0.23 4.97
CA GLY A 297 9.10 1.14 4.47
C GLY A 297 9.18 2.21 5.56
N ASP A 298 9.36 3.44 5.13
CA ASP A 298 9.37 4.60 6.02
C ASP A 298 8.01 4.76 6.71
N TYR A 299 8.02 5.12 7.99
CA TYR A 299 6.80 5.35 8.78
C TYR A 299 5.82 4.15 8.86
N ALA A 300 6.25 2.94 8.54
CA ALA A 300 5.35 1.79 8.37
C ALA A 300 4.43 1.49 9.56
N PHE A 301 4.84 1.81 10.79
CA PHE A 301 4.07 1.70 12.05
C PHE A 301 4.19 3.00 12.88
N PHE A 302 4.11 4.14 12.19
CA PHE A 302 4.20 5.46 12.81
C PHE A 302 2.88 5.80 13.53
N CYS A 303 2.94 6.50 14.66
CA CYS A 303 1.78 6.83 15.48
C CYS A 303 0.97 5.63 16.03
N ASP A 304 1.59 4.44 16.12
CA ASP A 304 0.97 3.28 16.77
C ASP A 304 1.19 3.36 18.29
N ASP A 305 0.55 4.31 18.94
CA ASP A 305 0.85 4.76 20.31
C ASP A 305 0.65 3.68 21.38
N ASN A 306 -0.16 2.67 21.10
CA ASN A 306 -0.39 1.55 21.99
C ASN A 306 0.57 0.38 21.78
N LEU A 307 1.42 0.41 20.74
CA LEU A 307 2.40 -0.61 20.46
C LEU A 307 3.62 -0.44 21.40
N LYS A 308 3.87 -1.43 22.27
CA LYS A 308 4.92 -1.32 23.30
C LYS A 308 6.19 -2.10 22.99
N GLU A 309 6.07 -3.16 22.23
CA GLU A 309 7.18 -4.03 21.90
C GLU A 309 6.98 -4.63 20.50
N VAL A 310 8.05 -4.68 19.71
CA VAL A 310 8.07 -5.40 18.42
C VAL A 310 9.33 -6.23 18.35
N GLN A 311 9.17 -7.52 17.99
CA GLN A 311 10.29 -8.41 17.72
C GLN A 311 10.41 -8.64 16.22
N LEU A 312 11.49 -8.12 15.63
CA LEU A 312 11.78 -8.28 14.21
C LEU A 312 12.47 -9.62 13.91
N PRO A 313 12.07 -10.31 12.83
CA PRO A 313 12.72 -11.54 12.39
C PRO A 313 14.13 -11.26 11.83
N LYS A 314 14.94 -12.31 11.76
CA LYS A 314 16.32 -12.22 11.25
C LYS A 314 16.39 -11.83 9.76
N ARG A 315 15.34 -12.14 9.01
CA ARG A 315 15.23 -11.88 7.57
C ARG A 315 14.99 -10.41 7.19
N VAL A 316 14.83 -9.50 8.16
CA VAL A 316 14.70 -8.06 7.88
C VAL A 316 16.00 -7.55 7.28
N SER A 317 15.93 -7.08 6.04
CA SER A 317 17.03 -6.52 5.27
C SER A 317 17.13 -5.00 5.40
N SER A 318 16.00 -4.31 5.53
CA SER A 318 15.93 -2.87 5.75
C SER A 318 14.74 -2.47 6.62
N VAL A 319 14.90 -1.36 7.35
CA VAL A 319 13.85 -0.70 8.11
C VAL A 319 13.92 0.78 7.79
N GLY A 320 12.83 1.30 7.26
CA GLY A 320 12.70 2.70 6.84
C GLY A 320 12.70 3.68 8.01
N LYS A 321 12.79 4.96 7.70
CA LYS A 321 12.83 6.03 8.71
C LYS A 321 11.53 6.04 9.53
N TYR A 322 11.65 6.20 10.84
CA TYR A 322 10.53 6.33 11.78
C TYR A 322 9.50 5.19 11.71
N ALA A 323 9.89 4.04 11.16
CA ALA A 323 9.00 2.90 10.96
C ALA A 323 8.44 2.31 12.27
N PHE A 324 9.14 2.41 13.39
CA PHE A 324 8.71 1.88 14.68
C PHE A 324 9.03 2.81 15.84
N GLY A 325 8.15 2.84 16.83
CA GLY A 325 8.39 3.51 18.10
C GLY A 325 8.48 5.03 18.01
N CYS A 326 7.89 5.60 17.00
CA CYS A 326 7.85 7.03 16.73
C CYS A 326 6.40 7.49 16.61
N THR A 327 6.13 8.72 17.10
CA THR A 327 4.82 9.34 17.04
C THR A 327 4.96 10.84 16.79
N SER A 328 3.87 11.49 16.39
CA SER A 328 3.77 12.94 16.35
C SER A 328 3.37 13.48 17.74
N PRO A 329 4.02 14.54 18.27
CA PRO A 329 3.57 15.18 19.49
C PRO A 329 2.17 15.80 19.29
N ALA A 330 1.34 15.78 20.33
CA ALA A 330 0.06 16.49 20.30
C ALA A 330 0.29 18.01 20.10
N ASP A 331 -0.68 18.71 19.52
CA ASP A 331 -0.58 20.17 19.24
C ASP A 331 -0.34 21.03 20.48
N ASP A 332 -0.74 20.54 21.67
CA ASP A 332 -0.57 21.19 22.96
C ASP A 332 0.64 20.65 23.75
N ASP A 333 1.47 19.81 23.12
CA ASP A 333 2.70 19.27 23.73
C ASP A 333 3.80 20.35 23.73
N ASP A 334 3.97 21.01 24.88
CA ASP A 334 5.01 22.01 25.11
C ASP A 334 6.40 21.39 25.36
N SER A 335 6.54 20.05 25.25
CA SER A 335 7.84 19.38 25.40
C SER A 335 8.76 19.75 24.24
N GLU A 336 10.05 19.97 24.52
CA GLU A 336 11.08 20.17 23.50
C GLU A 336 11.68 18.83 23.00
N ASP A 337 11.09 17.70 23.38
CA ASP A 337 11.60 16.35 23.11
C ASP A 337 11.13 15.80 21.76
N TYR A 338 11.16 16.62 20.70
CA TYR A 338 10.86 16.20 19.34
C TYR A 338 11.93 16.65 18.36
N VAL A 339 12.01 15.98 17.23
CA VAL A 339 12.81 16.34 16.06
C VAL A 339 11.88 16.89 14.99
N THR A 340 12.27 17.99 14.36
CA THR A 340 11.53 18.52 13.21
C THR A 340 12.12 17.96 11.93
N VAL A 341 11.33 17.23 11.18
CA VAL A 341 11.69 16.64 9.89
C VAL A 341 11.07 17.47 8.79
N SER A 342 11.90 18.00 7.90
CA SER A 342 11.42 18.72 6.72
C SER A 342 10.99 17.70 5.66
N SER A 343 9.73 17.77 5.22
CA SER A 343 9.28 17.01 4.06
C SER A 343 9.65 17.70 2.75
N ASP A 344 9.63 16.96 1.67
CA ASP A 344 9.84 17.49 0.32
C ASP A 344 8.75 18.52 -0.10
N SER A 345 7.56 18.45 0.53
CA SER A 345 6.47 19.41 0.36
C SER A 345 6.68 20.75 1.10
N GLY A 346 7.72 20.83 1.96
CA GLY A 346 8.03 22.03 2.75
C GLY A 346 7.31 22.11 4.09
N ASP A 347 6.49 21.11 4.45
CA ASP A 347 5.89 20.98 5.77
C ASP A 347 6.89 20.38 6.76
N ASN A 348 6.83 20.83 8.00
CA ASN A 348 7.70 20.33 9.05
C ASN A 348 6.94 19.35 9.95
N LEU A 349 7.22 18.06 9.77
CA LEU A 349 6.68 17.03 10.66
C LEU A 349 7.49 17.02 11.96
N LYS A 350 6.80 17.09 13.09
CA LYS A 350 7.41 16.87 14.40
C LYS A 350 7.35 15.39 14.74
N VAL A 351 8.48 14.80 15.12
CA VAL A 351 8.59 13.38 15.47
C VAL A 351 9.21 13.23 16.84
N LYS A 352 8.62 12.41 17.69
CA LYS A 352 9.19 12.01 18.97
C LYS A 352 9.18 10.50 19.15
N ALA A 353 10.04 10.01 20.04
CA ALA A 353 10.03 8.59 20.42
C ALA A 353 8.79 8.27 21.24
N LEU A 354 8.20 7.09 21.00
CA LEU A 354 7.09 6.57 21.77
C LEU A 354 7.58 6.09 23.15
N ASP A 355 6.98 6.62 24.22
CA ASP A 355 7.36 6.31 25.58
C ASP A 355 7.23 4.82 25.93
N GLY A 356 8.34 4.23 26.38
CA GLY A 356 8.40 2.84 26.82
C GLY A 356 8.39 1.81 25.67
N PHE A 357 8.49 2.23 24.42
CA PHE A 357 8.62 1.31 23.28
C PHE A 357 9.96 0.56 23.29
N LEU A 358 9.91 -0.71 22.97
CA LEU A 358 11.08 -1.60 22.88
C LEU A 358 11.14 -2.33 21.53
N LEU A 359 12.16 -2.06 20.74
CA LEU A 359 12.46 -2.86 19.57
C LEU A 359 13.41 -4.01 19.95
N ILE A 360 13.04 -5.22 19.54
CA ILE A 360 13.86 -6.42 19.74
C ILE A 360 14.25 -6.95 18.37
N GLY A 361 15.51 -7.26 18.14
CA GLY A 361 15.93 -7.77 16.83
C GLY A 361 17.37 -8.24 16.79
N TYR A 362 17.79 -8.71 15.64
CA TYR A 362 19.17 -9.12 15.39
C TYR A 362 20.04 -7.90 15.06
N THR A 363 21.37 -8.05 15.22
CA THR A 363 22.33 -7.06 14.71
C THR A 363 22.26 -7.01 13.19
N GLY A 364 22.31 -5.84 12.60
CA GLY A 364 22.04 -5.53 11.20
C GLY A 364 20.90 -4.53 11.09
N ALA A 365 19.98 -4.68 10.15
CA ALA A 365 18.93 -3.71 9.83
C ALA A 365 18.21 -3.13 11.06
N ALA A 366 17.76 -3.98 12.02
CA ALA A 366 17.13 -3.50 13.26
C ALA A 366 18.04 -2.62 14.14
N SER A 367 19.31 -2.98 14.25
CA SER A 367 20.29 -2.19 15.04
C SER A 367 20.73 -0.92 14.31
N ASP A 368 20.79 -0.97 12.99
CA ASP A 368 21.17 0.16 12.16
C ASP A 368 20.02 1.19 12.11
N TYR A 369 18.77 0.75 11.99
CA TYR A 369 17.60 1.60 12.16
C TYR A 369 17.66 2.44 13.44
N VAL A 370 17.90 1.79 14.60
CA VAL A 370 17.94 2.50 15.90
C VAL A 370 19.12 3.47 16.02
N LYS A 371 20.24 3.19 15.37
CA LYS A 371 21.41 4.09 15.35
C LYS A 371 21.19 5.32 14.46
N ASP A 372 20.48 5.10 13.34
CA ASP A 372 20.28 6.11 12.31
C ASP A 372 18.99 6.93 12.56
N CYS A 373 18.16 6.50 13.53
CA CYS A 373 16.95 7.24 13.91
C CYS A 373 17.30 8.49 14.72
N ASP A 374 16.75 9.63 14.32
CA ASP A 374 16.97 10.93 14.97
C ASP A 374 16.39 11.01 16.39
N VAL A 375 15.44 10.13 16.71
CA VAL A 375 14.85 10.00 18.06
C VAL A 375 15.35 8.75 18.78
N LYS A 376 15.37 8.79 20.10
CA LYS A 376 15.98 7.73 20.91
C LYS A 376 15.01 6.57 21.13
N ILE A 377 15.17 5.49 20.39
CA ILE A 377 14.40 4.24 20.53
C ILE A 377 15.16 3.23 21.39
N SER A 378 14.44 2.55 22.32
CA SER A 378 15.03 1.46 23.10
C SER A 378 15.20 0.20 22.27
N PHE A 379 16.40 -0.40 22.27
CA PHE A 379 16.70 -1.59 21.49
C PHE A 379 17.29 -2.70 22.33
N LYS A 380 16.82 -3.93 22.08
CA LYS A 380 17.36 -5.15 22.69
C LYS A 380 17.82 -6.11 21.61
N ALA A 381 19.12 -6.30 21.50
CA ALA A 381 19.70 -7.26 20.56
C ALA A 381 19.34 -8.71 20.94
N MET A 382 18.87 -9.49 19.97
CA MET A 382 18.75 -10.95 20.09
C MET A 382 20.12 -11.57 19.83
N ASN A 383 20.75 -12.09 20.89
CA ASN A 383 21.99 -12.82 20.77
C ASN A 383 21.70 -14.26 20.41
N VAL A 384 22.18 -14.69 19.25
CA VAL A 384 22.23 -16.12 18.92
C VAL A 384 23.13 -16.79 19.95
N ASN A 385 22.63 -17.74 20.74
CA ASN A 385 23.44 -18.51 21.65
C ASN A 385 24.30 -19.51 20.85
N TRP A 386 25.42 -19.02 20.28
CA TRP A 386 26.34 -19.80 19.47
C TRP A 386 26.83 -21.07 20.19
N LYS A 387 26.84 -21.07 21.53
CA LYS A 387 27.21 -22.28 22.32
C LYS A 387 26.14 -23.37 22.18
N ALA A 388 24.85 -23.01 22.16
CA ALA A 388 23.77 -23.96 21.93
C ALA A 388 23.76 -24.46 20.47
N VAL A 389 23.90 -23.57 19.47
CA VAL A 389 23.99 -23.93 18.05
C VAL A 389 25.18 -24.85 17.78
N MET A 390 26.35 -24.56 18.33
CA MET A 390 27.53 -25.42 18.22
C MET A 390 27.32 -26.77 18.91
N LEU A 391 26.64 -26.80 20.07
CA LEU A 391 26.36 -28.05 20.79
C LEU A 391 25.41 -28.94 19.99
N TRP A 392 24.32 -28.39 19.38
CA TRP A 392 23.41 -29.10 18.53
C TRP A 392 24.08 -29.56 17.22
N GLY A 393 24.92 -28.73 16.62
CA GLY A 393 25.74 -29.12 15.47
C GLY A 393 26.67 -30.29 15.76
N ILE A 394 27.37 -30.27 16.90
CA ILE A 394 28.23 -31.38 17.34
C ILE A 394 27.37 -32.64 17.59
N LEU A 395 26.23 -32.50 18.24
CA LEU A 395 25.32 -33.62 18.50
C LEU A 395 24.83 -34.28 17.22
N ALA A 396 24.46 -33.48 16.21
CA ALA A 396 24.04 -33.97 14.89
C ALA A 396 25.19 -34.75 14.20
N VAL A 397 26.41 -34.22 14.20
CA VAL A 397 27.58 -34.90 13.64
C VAL A 397 27.84 -36.22 14.36
N VAL A 398 27.77 -36.25 15.71
CA VAL A 398 27.93 -37.47 16.51
C VAL A 398 26.85 -38.49 16.18
N LEU A 399 25.57 -38.08 16.06
CA LEU A 399 24.45 -38.94 15.66
C LEU A 399 24.67 -39.56 14.28
N VAL A 400 25.11 -38.79 13.29
CA VAL A 400 25.41 -39.27 11.95
C VAL A 400 26.58 -40.27 11.99
N ALA A 401 27.64 -39.99 12.78
CA ALA A 401 28.76 -40.90 12.95
C ALA A 401 28.35 -42.22 13.60
N VAL A 402 27.50 -42.16 14.65
CA VAL A 402 26.97 -43.37 15.32
C VAL A 402 26.11 -44.17 14.33
N LEU A 403 25.24 -43.51 13.50
CA LEU A 403 24.44 -44.17 12.50
C LEU A 403 25.31 -44.88 11.45
N LEU A 404 26.38 -44.20 10.97
CA LEU A 404 27.31 -44.79 10.02
C LEU A 404 28.03 -46.01 10.59
N ILE A 405 28.44 -45.94 11.87
CA ILE A 405 29.05 -47.08 12.58
C ILE A 405 28.05 -48.24 12.72
N ALA A 406 26.80 -47.92 13.08
CA ALA A 406 25.75 -48.92 13.19
C ALA A 406 25.49 -49.60 11.83
N ILE A 407 25.38 -48.84 10.75
CA ILE A 407 25.23 -49.39 9.39
C ILE A 407 26.43 -50.24 9.00
N ARG A 408 27.68 -49.83 9.36
CA ARG A 408 28.88 -50.62 9.12
C ARG A 408 28.85 -51.93 9.90
N LEU A 409 28.43 -51.93 11.16
CA LEU A 409 28.31 -53.12 11.99
C LEU A 409 27.23 -54.06 11.51
N ILE A 410 26.09 -53.53 11.08
CA ILE A 410 24.99 -54.34 10.51
C ILE A 410 25.47 -54.98 9.18
N ARG A 411 26.11 -54.23 8.27
CA ARG A 411 26.71 -54.78 7.04
C ARG A 411 27.72 -55.87 7.35
N ARG A 412 28.61 -55.66 8.33
CA ARG A 412 29.62 -56.66 8.70
C ARG A 412 29.01 -57.95 9.31
N ASN A 413 27.89 -57.81 10.01
CA ASN A 413 27.17 -59.00 10.54
C ASN A 413 26.43 -59.76 9.46
N MET A 414 25.98 -59.10 8.36
CA MET A 414 25.25 -59.70 7.26
C MET A 414 26.21 -60.28 6.18
N MET A 415 27.53 -59.98 6.23
CA MET A 415 28.50 -60.51 5.27
C MET A 415 28.74 -61.99 5.44
N THR A 416 28.89 -62.68 4.33
CA THR A 416 29.31 -64.05 4.27
C THR A 416 30.77 -64.26 4.75
N ALA A 417 31.19 -65.51 5.05
CA ALA A 417 32.56 -65.76 5.51
C ALA A 417 33.63 -65.40 4.48
N GLU A 418 33.30 -65.50 3.17
CA GLU A 418 34.21 -65.11 2.09
C GLU A 418 34.32 -63.59 1.95
N GLU A 419 33.22 -62.85 2.06
CA GLU A 419 33.25 -61.39 2.04
C GLU A 419 33.99 -60.77 3.25
N LYS A 420 33.86 -61.39 4.44
CA LYS A 420 34.62 -61.00 5.64
C LYS A 420 36.14 -61.19 5.47
N LYS A 421 36.55 -62.25 4.75
CA LYS A 421 37.96 -62.51 4.48
C LYS A 421 38.53 -61.48 3.49
N ALA A 422 37.76 -61.18 2.42
CA ALA A 422 38.14 -60.14 1.45
C ALA A 422 38.27 -58.76 2.08
N LEU A 423 37.37 -58.40 2.99
CA LEU A 423 37.43 -57.11 3.70
C LEU A 423 38.65 -57.01 4.64
N GLN A 424 39.03 -58.11 5.33
CA GLN A 424 40.20 -58.17 6.14
C GLN A 424 41.51 -58.08 5.33
N GLU A 425 41.55 -58.64 4.15
CA GLU A 425 42.68 -58.51 3.21
C GLU A 425 42.83 -57.10 2.71
N ALA A 426 41.74 -56.43 2.33
CA ALA A 426 41.77 -55.01 1.93
C ALA A 426 42.13 -54.04 3.07
N GLU A 427 41.66 -54.26 4.29
CA GLU A 427 42.05 -53.50 5.48
C GLU A 427 43.54 -53.69 5.85
N ALA A 428 44.12 -54.86 5.53
CA ALA A 428 45.54 -55.12 5.75
C ALA A 428 46.45 -54.42 4.73
N GLU A 429 46.00 -54.33 3.47
CA GLU A 429 46.69 -53.55 2.42
C GLU A 429 46.71 -52.06 2.69
N HIS A 430 45.66 -51.52 3.36
CA HIS A 430 45.59 -50.08 3.72
C HIS A 430 46.44 -49.71 4.91
N LYS A 431 46.96 -50.65 5.67
CA LYS A 431 47.85 -50.42 6.83
C LYS A 431 49.33 -50.32 6.50
N ILE A 432 49.71 -50.37 5.21
CA ILE A 432 51.10 -50.15 4.82
C ILE A 432 51.44 -48.66 4.93
N PRO A 433 52.47 -48.28 5.74
CA PRO A 433 52.82 -46.86 5.90
C PRO A 433 53.21 -46.22 4.56
N LEU A 434 52.80 -44.97 4.36
CA LEU A 434 53.08 -44.15 3.16
C LEU A 434 54.57 -44.11 2.75
N SER A 435 55.50 -44.48 3.65
CA SER A 435 56.93 -44.58 3.34
C SER A 435 57.34 -45.78 2.51
N GLN A 436 56.47 -46.74 2.24
CA GLN A 436 56.78 -47.94 1.43
C GLN A 436 55.98 -48.04 0.10
N ARG A 437 55.12 -47.08 -0.21
CA ARG A 437 54.35 -47.03 -1.47
C ARG A 437 55.13 -46.51 -2.70
N GLY A 438 56.39 -46.18 -2.54
CA GLY A 438 57.20 -45.48 -3.56
C GLY A 438 58.17 -46.34 -4.37
N LYS A 439 57.97 -47.65 -4.55
CA LYS A 439 58.92 -48.48 -5.32
C LYS A 439 58.30 -49.54 -6.25
N GLN A 440 57.11 -49.37 -6.69
CA GLN A 440 56.54 -50.23 -7.74
C GLN A 440 55.46 -49.50 -8.47
N ASP A 441 55.80 -48.59 -9.37
CA ASP A 441 55.01 -48.19 -10.51
C ASP A 441 55.79 -47.11 -11.32
N GLU A 442 56.96 -47.46 -11.78
CA GLU A 442 57.57 -46.86 -12.96
C GLU A 442 57.46 -47.86 -14.10
N ALA A 443 56.32 -47.94 -14.72
CA ALA A 443 56.19 -48.41 -16.13
C ALA A 443 54.72 -48.24 -16.60
N ALA A 444 54.62 -47.62 -17.76
CA ALA A 444 53.44 -47.51 -18.63
C ALA A 444 52.44 -46.40 -18.20
N GLU A 445 52.49 -45.22 -18.76
CA GLU A 445 52.19 -44.78 -20.10
C GLU A 445 50.77 -44.26 -20.32
N GLU A 446 50.77 -43.09 -20.92
CA GLU A 446 49.66 -42.46 -21.72
C GLU A 446 48.50 -41.80 -20.99
N LYS A 447 48.61 -40.48 -20.97
CA LYS A 447 47.50 -39.58 -20.76
C LYS A 447 46.59 -39.57 -22.00
N PRO A 448 45.29 -39.68 -21.88
CA PRO A 448 44.40 -39.06 -22.85
C PRO A 448 44.10 -37.60 -22.39
N GLU A 449 44.28 -36.67 -23.34
CA GLU A 449 43.73 -35.33 -23.33
C GLU A 449 42.25 -35.40 -23.07
N TYR A 450 41.80 -34.73 -22.03
CA TYR A 450 40.39 -34.38 -21.84
C TYR A 450 40.19 -32.92 -22.21
N ASP A 451 39.42 -32.76 -23.29
CA ASP A 451 38.87 -31.53 -23.87
C ASP A 451 38.03 -30.77 -22.84
N ASP A 452 38.38 -29.51 -22.68
CA ASP A 452 37.66 -28.52 -21.89
C ASP A 452 36.35 -28.13 -22.59
N GLY A 453 35.28 -28.86 -22.31
CA GLY A 453 33.97 -28.61 -22.89
C GLY A 453 32.86 -28.58 -21.84
N TYR A 454 32.96 -27.68 -20.83
CA TYR A 454 31.77 -27.23 -20.08
C TYR A 454 31.82 -25.71 -19.94
N ARG A 455 31.34 -25.06 -21.01
CA ARG A 455 30.86 -23.68 -20.96
C ARG A 455 29.40 -23.71 -20.54
N SER A 456 29.14 -23.04 -19.44
CA SER A 456 27.99 -22.22 -19.10
C SER A 456 26.73 -22.40 -19.98
N ILE A 457 25.70 -22.98 -19.40
CA ILE A 457 24.30 -22.74 -19.69
C ILE A 457 23.63 -22.42 -18.37
N LEU A 458 23.68 -21.16 -17.97
CA LEU A 458 22.83 -20.47 -17.00
C LEU A 458 23.09 -18.97 -17.22
N ASP A 459 22.60 -18.46 -18.29
CA ASP A 459 22.25 -17.06 -18.54
C ASP A 459 21.25 -17.15 -19.67
N ASP A 460 20.03 -16.86 -19.31
CA ASP A 460 19.08 -16.06 -20.06
C ASP A 460 17.67 -16.37 -19.57
N ASP A 461 16.98 -15.24 -19.35
CA ASP A 461 15.54 -15.09 -19.35
C ASP A 461 14.78 -15.48 -18.07
N ASP A 462 14.57 -14.48 -17.22
CA ASP A 462 13.29 -14.19 -16.54
C ASP A 462 13.44 -12.91 -15.65
N GLU A 463 13.84 -11.76 -16.28
CA GLU A 463 13.85 -10.44 -15.59
C GLU A 463 12.73 -9.49 -16.06
N ASP A 464 11.79 -9.91 -16.89
CA ASP A 464 10.83 -8.98 -17.52
C ASP A 464 9.44 -8.86 -16.87
N GLU A 465 9.14 -9.55 -15.77
CA GLU A 465 7.83 -9.39 -15.09
C GLU A 465 7.86 -8.59 -13.77
N ALA A 466 9.02 -8.20 -13.26
CA ALA A 466 9.13 -7.42 -12.02
C ALA A 466 9.25 -5.91 -12.23
N GLU A 467 9.49 -5.43 -13.44
CA GLU A 467 9.67 -4.00 -13.73
C GLU A 467 8.37 -3.21 -13.97
N GLU A 468 7.24 -3.84 -14.22
CA GLU A 468 5.97 -3.11 -14.45
C GLU A 468 5.27 -2.62 -13.16
N VAL A 469 5.69 -3.04 -11.98
CA VAL A 469 5.09 -2.60 -10.71
C VAL A 469 5.86 -1.45 -10.05
N ALA A 470 7.09 -1.18 -10.46
CA ALA A 470 7.98 -0.22 -9.80
C ALA A 470 7.91 1.23 -10.33
N ASP A 471 7.26 1.49 -11.46
CA ASP A 471 7.29 2.80 -12.13
C ASP A 471 6.13 3.76 -11.76
N TYR A 472 5.30 3.43 -10.75
CA TYR A 472 4.18 4.29 -10.33
C TYR A 472 4.38 4.99 -8.97
N GLU A 473 5.59 4.99 -8.40
CA GLU A 473 5.90 5.70 -7.17
C GLU A 473 6.25 7.18 -7.45
N GLN A 474 5.23 8.05 -7.56
CA GLN A 474 5.40 9.48 -7.27
C GLN A 474 4.85 9.76 -5.88
N THR A 475 5.73 9.89 -4.94
CA THR A 475 5.57 10.10 -3.51
C THR A 475 4.79 11.38 -3.20
N ILE A 476 3.66 11.25 -2.50
CA ILE A 476 3.07 12.34 -1.72
C ILE A 476 3.65 12.24 -0.31
N SER A 477 4.09 13.36 0.26
CA SER A 477 4.71 13.34 1.57
C SER A 477 3.69 13.11 2.69
N HIS A 478 4.08 12.31 3.67
CA HIS A 478 3.29 11.95 4.85
C HIS A 478 2.78 13.17 5.64
N SER A 479 3.49 14.30 5.62
CA SER A 479 3.10 15.54 6.30
C SER A 479 1.79 16.16 5.79
N GLN A 480 1.44 15.96 4.51
CA GLN A 480 0.16 16.41 3.97
C GLN A 480 -1.01 15.57 4.49
N LEU A 481 -0.75 14.31 4.83
CA LEU A 481 -1.76 13.38 5.35
C LEU A 481 -2.05 13.60 6.84
N HIS A 482 -1.04 13.91 7.65
CA HIS A 482 -1.22 14.20 9.08
C HIS A 482 -2.09 15.42 9.38
N HIS A 483 -1.98 16.48 8.57
CA HIS A 483 -2.84 17.65 8.71
C HIS A 483 -4.30 17.39 8.33
N ILE A 484 -4.55 16.38 7.52
CA ILE A 484 -5.87 16.04 7.00
C ILE A 484 -6.61 15.06 7.93
N GLY A 485 -5.90 14.13 8.54
CA GLY A 485 -6.49 13.09 9.40
C GLY A 485 -7.02 13.60 10.75
N HIS A 486 -6.48 14.70 11.30
CA HIS A 486 -6.90 15.24 12.60
C HIS A 486 -7.90 16.39 12.52
N ALA A 487 -8.03 17.09 11.39
CA ALA A 487 -8.86 18.30 11.31
C ALA A 487 -10.30 18.09 10.85
N ASP A 488 -10.65 17.00 10.15
CA ASP A 488 -11.93 16.89 9.44
C ASP A 488 -12.70 15.57 9.60
N MET A 489 -12.27 14.67 10.48
CA MET A 489 -13.12 13.51 10.83
C MET A 489 -14.18 13.99 11.84
N PRO A 490 -15.49 14.02 11.50
CA PRO A 490 -16.53 14.32 12.49
C PRO A 490 -16.48 13.23 13.57
N ALA A 491 -16.26 13.65 14.83
CA ALA A 491 -16.40 12.77 15.97
C ALA A 491 -17.77 12.10 15.88
N ALA A 492 -17.82 10.79 16.00
CA ALA A 492 -19.05 10.05 16.14
C ALA A 492 -19.74 10.59 17.42
N GLU A 493 -20.66 11.53 17.27
CA GLU A 493 -21.47 12.01 18.35
C GLU A 493 -22.34 10.85 18.85
N ASP A 494 -22.11 10.46 20.09
CA ASP A 494 -22.96 9.60 20.86
C ASP A 494 -24.41 10.15 20.85
N GLU A 495 -25.26 9.67 19.96
CA GLU A 495 -26.71 9.80 20.10
C GLU A 495 -27.23 8.95 21.28
N LYS A 496 -26.88 9.33 22.50
CA LYS A 496 -27.52 8.84 23.72
C LYS A 496 -27.54 9.92 24.80
N LYS A 497 -28.41 10.89 24.63
CA LYS A 497 -29.02 11.66 25.73
C LYS A 497 -30.06 12.59 25.12
N ASP A 498 -31.30 12.16 25.13
CA ASP A 498 -32.49 12.98 25.33
C ASP A 498 -33.75 12.12 25.18
N LYS A 499 -33.97 11.26 26.16
CA LYS A 499 -35.28 10.67 26.45
C LYS A 499 -35.39 10.33 27.94
N GLU A 500 -35.35 11.34 28.78
CA GLU A 500 -35.87 11.28 30.16
C GLU A 500 -35.95 12.71 30.64
N ASP A 501 -37.09 13.39 30.36
CA ASP A 501 -37.60 14.53 31.12
C ASP A 501 -38.91 15.02 30.47
N GLU A 502 -39.92 14.15 30.41
CA GLU A 502 -41.32 14.57 30.22
C GLU A 502 -42.26 13.57 30.90
N LYS A 503 -42.18 13.57 32.24
CA LYS A 503 -43.27 13.04 33.09
C LYS A 503 -43.11 13.63 34.47
N ASP A 504 -43.62 14.85 34.65
CA ASP A 504 -44.23 15.32 35.91
C ASP A 504 -44.70 16.75 35.70
N GLU A 505 -45.93 16.86 35.21
CA GLU A 505 -46.85 17.93 35.54
C GLU A 505 -48.20 17.69 34.87
N LYS A 506 -49.11 17.18 35.66
CA LYS A 506 -50.56 17.12 35.76
C LYS A 506 -51.15 15.74 35.81
#